data_81c4196e0aa7b64f3a373cfd47e91ad1
#
_entry.id   81c4196e0aa7b64f3a373cfd47e91ad1
#
_cell.length_a   1.000
_cell.length_b   1.000
_cell.length_c   1.000
_cell.angle_alpha   90.00
_cell.angle_beta   90.00
_cell.angle_gamma   90.00
#
_symmetry.space_group_name_H-M   'P 1'
#
loop_
_entity.id
_entity.type
_entity.pdbx_description
1 polymer ?
#
loop_
_entity_poly.entity_id
_entity_poly.type
_entity_poly.pdbx_seq_one_letter_code
_entity_poly.pdbx_strand_id
1 'polypeptide(L)'
;MYVETISRAAIRRMRVYVNSEKRTLTEIVSEEKPDIAMTGVFYDPDRWSPVCPVKSDGKVLFADPQYTYQALGWSAGSDVAQVAVPPGGASAADSYAANCILVNGGVPQRTLYYGDDVGGRRGRVGIGLSADRESLIIVGTPDGASDVLTPEMLRDYFSGAGADFAIMMDGGGKVNLYIRQQGVLLEGRDPSQTLILIWLNDEKGDDMGVKTYSVAKDGGTYLSANFRVREFACNDGSDTVLISSELVTLLQKIRDHFGRATVINSGYRTASYNQKVGGASKSQHVQGTAADIVVSGVDPLAVAQYAEFLMPGSGGIGVYQTFTHVDVRSSRSRWDNRSGKEVVVSGWPGYSEETEEDKAVAWITGNGIMLGNENGDLMLDQPITRRQYMLMEYRQHLLGLK
;
A
#
# COMPACT_ATOMS: atom_id res chain seq x y z
N MET A 1 8.20 -3.73 5.26
CA MET A 1 7.48 -2.46 5.56
C MET A 1 6.27 -2.36 4.65
N TYR A 2 5.11 -1.94 5.17
CA TYR A 2 3.86 -1.74 4.43
C TYR A 2 3.54 -0.25 4.39
N VAL A 3 3.10 0.22 3.23
CA VAL A 3 2.74 1.63 3.02
C VAL A 3 1.40 1.69 2.29
N GLU A 4 0.51 2.55 2.78
CA GLU A 4 -0.76 2.85 2.14
C GLU A 4 -0.91 4.36 2.02
N THR A 5 -1.36 4.82 0.86
CA THR A 5 -1.68 6.24 0.64
C THR A 5 -3.12 6.33 0.14
N ILE A 6 -3.96 7.01 0.90
CA ILE A 6 -5.38 7.16 0.61
C ILE A 6 -5.76 8.62 0.45
N SER A 7 -6.53 8.94 -0.60
CA SER A 7 -7.11 10.28 -0.74
C SER A 7 -8.09 10.55 0.41
N ARG A 8 -8.01 11.72 1.03
CA ARG A 8 -8.97 12.15 2.05
C ARG A 8 -10.41 12.12 1.52
N ALA A 9 -10.61 12.49 0.27
CA ALA A 9 -11.93 12.44 -0.38
C ALA A 9 -12.51 11.02 -0.47
N ALA A 10 -11.66 9.99 -0.44
CA ALA A 10 -12.11 8.60 -0.42
C ALA A 10 -12.51 8.11 0.98
N ILE A 11 -12.25 8.86 2.04
CA ILE A 11 -12.57 8.45 3.41
C ILE A 11 -14.04 8.75 3.71
N ARG A 12 -14.85 7.72 3.86
CA ARG A 12 -16.25 7.82 4.29
C ARG A 12 -16.37 8.07 5.78
N ARG A 13 -15.55 7.39 6.57
CA ARG A 13 -15.57 7.45 8.02
C ARG A 13 -14.19 7.14 8.57
N MET A 14 -13.83 7.85 9.63
CA MET A 14 -12.65 7.57 10.43
C MET A 14 -13.03 7.62 11.91
N ARG A 15 -12.54 6.70 12.72
CA ARG A 15 -12.92 6.57 14.13
C ARG A 15 -11.72 6.17 14.97
N VAL A 16 -11.63 6.73 16.17
CA VAL A 16 -10.84 6.15 17.25
C VAL A 16 -11.68 5.05 17.91
N TYR A 17 -11.30 3.80 17.73
CA TYR A 17 -11.92 2.65 18.40
C TYR A 17 -11.26 2.46 19.77
N VAL A 18 -12.07 2.35 20.83
CA VAL A 18 -11.61 2.08 22.20
C VAL A 18 -11.76 0.59 22.49
N ASN A 19 -10.66 -0.10 22.64
CA ASN A 19 -10.60 -1.54 22.87
C ASN A 19 -10.66 -1.85 24.37
N SER A 20 -11.82 -1.62 25.00
CA SER A 20 -12.04 -1.87 26.43
C SER A 20 -11.95 -3.35 26.82
N GLU A 21 -12.26 -4.23 25.87
CA GLU A 21 -12.32 -5.69 26.07
C GLU A 21 -11.02 -6.41 25.75
N LYS A 22 -9.97 -5.68 25.38
CA LYS A 22 -8.65 -6.23 25.00
C LYS A 22 -8.72 -7.23 23.84
N ARG A 23 -9.62 -6.97 22.90
CA ARG A 23 -9.84 -7.80 21.70
C ARG A 23 -8.64 -7.73 20.77
N THR A 24 -8.44 -8.79 20.03
CA THR A 24 -7.42 -8.89 18.96
C THR A 24 -7.83 -8.03 17.76
N LEU A 25 -6.85 -7.71 16.89
CA LEU A 25 -7.14 -7.02 15.64
C LEU A 25 -8.10 -7.82 14.75
N THR A 26 -7.90 -9.13 14.66
CA THR A 26 -8.74 -10.05 13.87
C THR A 26 -10.20 -9.99 14.30
N GLU A 27 -10.49 -10.01 15.61
CA GLU A 27 -11.86 -9.88 16.15
C GLU A 27 -12.48 -8.53 15.81
N ILE A 28 -11.72 -7.43 16.01
CA ILE A 28 -12.18 -6.08 15.72
C ILE A 28 -12.48 -5.89 14.23
N VAL A 29 -11.58 -6.34 13.35
CA VAL A 29 -11.75 -6.25 11.89
C VAL A 29 -12.95 -7.08 11.42
N SER A 30 -13.16 -8.27 12.00
CA SER A 30 -14.30 -9.13 11.67
C SER A 30 -15.65 -8.48 11.99
N GLU A 31 -15.73 -7.76 13.11
CA GLU A 31 -16.96 -7.12 13.55
C GLU A 31 -17.18 -5.75 12.92
N GLU A 32 -16.19 -4.85 13.04
CA GLU A 32 -16.28 -3.46 12.59
C GLU A 32 -16.17 -3.31 11.07
N LYS A 33 -15.54 -4.29 10.39
CA LYS A 33 -15.34 -4.34 8.93
C LYS A 33 -14.78 -3.05 8.35
N PRO A 34 -13.69 -2.49 8.91
CA PRO A 34 -13.03 -1.33 8.31
C PRO A 34 -12.29 -1.72 7.03
N ASP A 35 -11.93 -0.75 6.22
CA ASP A 35 -11.00 -0.93 5.10
C ASP A 35 -9.56 -0.90 5.57
N ILE A 36 -9.29 -0.06 6.60
CA ILE A 36 -8.00 0.02 7.27
C ILE A 36 -8.22 0.09 8.77
N ALA A 37 -7.41 -0.66 9.53
CA ALA A 37 -7.30 -0.55 10.97
C ALA A 37 -5.82 -0.46 11.36
N MET A 38 -5.47 0.41 12.27
CA MET A 38 -4.11 0.58 12.74
C MET A 38 -4.07 0.88 14.24
N THR A 39 -2.94 0.54 14.87
CA THR A 39 -2.65 0.90 16.26
C THR A 39 -2.88 2.39 16.50
N GLY A 40 -3.45 2.71 17.64
CA GLY A 40 -3.71 4.08 18.08
C GLY A 40 -2.59 4.69 18.92
N VAL A 41 -2.97 5.54 19.89
CA VAL A 41 -2.03 6.31 20.70
C VAL A 41 -1.33 5.46 21.76
N PHE A 42 -0.22 5.96 22.31
CA PHE A 42 0.44 5.36 23.46
C PHE A 42 -0.49 5.25 24.65
N TYR A 43 -0.35 4.18 25.43
CA TYR A 43 -1.17 3.93 26.58
C TYR A 43 -0.38 3.27 27.73
N ASP A 44 -0.91 3.43 28.94
CA ASP A 44 -0.45 2.74 30.14
C ASP A 44 -1.06 1.33 30.16
N PRO A 45 -0.27 0.25 30.03
CA PRO A 45 -0.80 -1.11 30.00
C PRO A 45 -1.42 -1.58 31.33
N ASP A 46 -0.94 -1.05 32.46
CA ASP A 46 -1.44 -1.42 33.78
C ASP A 46 -2.81 -0.80 34.05
N ARG A 47 -3.01 0.44 33.62
CA ARG A 47 -4.28 1.17 33.77
C ARG A 47 -5.22 0.98 32.61
N TRP A 48 -4.73 0.43 31.51
CA TRP A 48 -5.47 0.29 30.25
C TRP A 48 -6.07 1.63 29.79
N SER A 49 -5.30 2.69 29.86
CA SER A 49 -5.74 4.06 29.54
C SER A 49 -4.72 4.78 28.66
N PRO A 50 -5.15 5.64 27.73
CA PRO A 50 -4.23 6.41 26.89
C PRO A 50 -3.40 7.39 27.74
N VAL A 51 -2.18 7.65 27.30
CA VAL A 51 -1.26 8.64 27.90
C VAL A 51 -0.98 9.82 26.96
N CYS A 52 -1.54 9.80 25.76
CA CYS A 52 -1.49 10.91 24.81
C CYS A 52 -2.91 11.43 24.54
N PRO A 53 -3.08 12.73 24.22
CA PRO A 53 -4.39 13.30 23.97
C PRO A 53 -5.13 12.58 22.84
N VAL A 54 -6.33 12.12 23.18
CA VAL A 54 -7.19 11.37 22.26
C VAL A 54 -8.66 11.61 22.56
N LYS A 55 -9.46 11.75 21.50
CA LYS A 55 -10.90 11.96 21.54
C LYS A 55 -11.57 11.01 20.55
N SER A 56 -12.70 10.44 20.92
CA SER A 56 -13.48 9.55 20.08
C SER A 56 -14.94 10.02 20.06
N ASP A 57 -15.47 10.32 18.89
CA ASP A 57 -16.88 10.67 18.66
C ASP A 57 -17.42 11.68 19.70
N GLY A 58 -16.73 12.82 19.88
CA GLY A 58 -17.07 13.87 20.83
C GLY A 58 -16.61 13.63 22.28
N LYS A 59 -16.20 12.41 22.65
CA LYS A 59 -15.79 12.06 24.02
C LYS A 59 -14.26 12.15 24.15
N VAL A 60 -13.77 13.04 25.00
CA VAL A 60 -12.34 13.09 25.38
C VAL A 60 -12.02 11.89 26.25
N LEU A 61 -11.05 11.06 25.81
CA LEU A 61 -10.59 9.89 26.54
C LEU A 61 -9.38 10.23 27.42
N PHE A 62 -8.50 11.07 26.90
CA PHE A 62 -7.38 11.66 27.63
C PHE A 62 -7.10 13.07 27.09
N ALA A 63 -6.77 13.97 28.00
CA ALA A 63 -6.30 15.32 27.71
C ALA A 63 -5.17 15.68 28.67
N ASP A 64 -4.11 16.26 28.13
CA ASP A 64 -3.03 16.78 28.95
C ASP A 64 -3.50 18.06 29.66
N PRO A 65 -3.29 18.21 30.99
CA PRO A 65 -3.74 19.40 31.72
C PRO A 65 -2.81 20.62 31.52
N GLN A 66 -1.64 20.46 30.93
CA GLN A 66 -0.60 21.49 30.91
C GLN A 66 -0.15 21.90 29.51
N TYR A 67 -0.11 20.95 28.56
CA TYR A 67 0.51 21.16 27.26
C TYR A 67 -0.50 21.18 26.12
N THR A 68 -0.21 22.00 25.11
CA THR A 68 -0.90 21.95 23.82
C THR A 68 -0.19 20.99 22.90
N TYR A 69 -0.94 20.05 22.32
CA TYR A 69 -0.44 19.07 21.35
C TYR A 69 -0.86 19.44 19.94
N GLN A 70 -0.12 18.93 18.95
CA GLN A 70 -0.58 18.84 17.57
C GLN A 70 -1.04 17.40 17.32
N ALA A 71 -2.18 17.25 16.68
CA ALA A 71 -2.85 15.98 16.46
C ALA A 71 -3.39 15.88 15.05
N LEU A 72 -3.70 14.66 14.61
CA LEU A 72 -4.65 14.45 13.52
C LEU A 72 -6.06 14.48 14.11
N GLY A 73 -6.93 15.33 13.58
CA GLY A 73 -8.32 15.48 14.02
C GLY A 73 -9.28 15.45 12.85
N TRP A 74 -10.52 15.02 13.11
CA TRP A 74 -11.60 14.92 12.13
C TRP A 74 -12.98 14.93 12.80
N SER A 75 -13.99 15.40 12.08
CA SER A 75 -15.42 15.24 12.44
C SER A 75 -16.13 14.35 11.41
N ALA A 76 -15.77 14.48 10.12
CA ALA A 76 -16.10 13.51 9.08
C ALA A 76 -14.79 12.91 8.52
N GLY A 77 -14.87 11.74 7.90
CA GLY A 77 -13.67 11.07 7.40
C GLY A 77 -12.83 11.89 6.41
N SER A 78 -13.50 12.66 5.54
CA SER A 78 -12.85 13.49 4.51
C SER A 78 -12.24 14.79 5.03
N ASP A 79 -12.53 15.21 6.26
CA ASP A 79 -12.04 16.48 6.82
C ASP A 79 -10.81 16.35 7.71
N VAL A 80 -10.15 15.17 7.70
CA VAL A 80 -8.97 14.92 8.52
C VAL A 80 -7.89 15.97 8.26
N ALA A 81 -7.40 16.59 9.33
CA ALA A 81 -6.46 17.69 9.29
C ALA A 81 -5.56 17.71 10.52
N GLN A 82 -4.47 18.48 10.46
CA GLN A 82 -3.71 18.82 11.66
C GLN A 82 -4.52 19.80 12.50
N VAL A 83 -4.68 19.49 13.77
CA VAL A 83 -5.41 20.31 14.75
C VAL A 83 -4.58 20.53 16.02
N ALA A 84 -4.75 21.71 16.64
CA ALA A 84 -4.19 21.99 17.96
C ALA A 84 -5.15 21.46 19.05
N VAL A 85 -4.60 20.73 20.03
CA VAL A 85 -5.33 20.21 21.18
C VAL A 85 -4.80 20.93 22.43
N PRO A 86 -5.48 21.97 22.93
CA PRO A 86 -5.07 22.69 24.12
C PRO A 86 -5.27 21.87 25.39
N PRO A 87 -4.74 22.33 26.54
CA PRO A 87 -5.04 21.74 27.82
C PRO A 87 -6.53 21.55 28.06
N GLY A 88 -6.91 20.38 28.61
CA GLY A 88 -8.32 20.03 28.80
C GLY A 88 -8.99 19.41 27.58
N GLY A 89 -8.31 19.33 26.44
CA GLY A 89 -8.78 18.56 25.29
C GLY A 89 -9.88 19.20 24.46
N ALA A 90 -10.14 20.49 24.61
CA ALA A 90 -11.08 21.20 23.74
C ALA A 90 -10.54 21.23 22.30
N SER A 91 -11.38 20.90 21.31
CA SER A 91 -10.99 20.93 19.90
C SER A 91 -12.21 21.11 19.02
N ALA A 92 -12.01 21.74 17.86
CA ALA A 92 -13.04 21.83 16.82
C ALA A 92 -13.37 20.48 16.18
N ALA A 93 -12.49 19.46 16.30
CA ALA A 93 -12.72 18.12 15.76
C ALA A 93 -13.53 17.25 16.74
N ASP A 94 -14.41 16.37 16.20
CA ASP A 94 -15.16 15.41 17.00
C ASP A 94 -14.30 14.23 17.47
N SER A 95 -13.25 13.93 16.73
CA SER A 95 -12.24 12.95 17.09
C SER A 95 -10.84 13.50 16.80
N TYR A 96 -9.88 13.12 17.61
CA TYR A 96 -8.45 13.39 17.37
C TYR A 96 -7.56 12.35 18.03
N ALA A 97 -6.35 12.19 17.48
CA ALA A 97 -5.27 11.42 18.06
C ALA A 97 -3.96 12.21 17.99
N ALA A 98 -3.36 12.48 19.14
CA ALA A 98 -2.03 13.07 19.26
C ALA A 98 -1.05 12.02 19.73
N ASN A 99 0.19 12.11 19.25
CA ASN A 99 1.27 11.23 19.68
C ASN A 99 2.63 11.86 19.37
N CYS A 100 3.71 11.08 19.31
CA CYS A 100 5.02 11.58 18.93
C CYS A 100 5.01 12.18 17.52
N ILE A 101 5.27 13.48 17.40
CA ILE A 101 5.34 14.19 16.12
C ILE A 101 6.64 13.83 15.42
N LEU A 102 6.54 13.37 14.18
CA LEU A 102 7.66 13.04 13.32
C LEU A 102 8.01 14.17 12.35
N VAL A 103 6.98 14.72 11.69
CA VAL A 103 7.08 15.83 10.74
C VAL A 103 6.03 16.89 11.10
N ASN A 104 6.36 18.16 10.99
CA ASN A 104 5.45 19.28 11.25
C ASN A 104 5.71 20.42 10.28
N GLY A 105 4.71 20.79 9.48
CA GLY A 105 4.84 21.81 8.43
C GLY A 105 5.90 21.43 7.38
N GLY A 106 5.98 20.15 7.00
CA GLY A 106 6.99 19.63 6.07
C GLY A 106 8.41 19.50 6.66
N VAL A 107 8.60 19.85 7.94
CA VAL A 107 9.92 19.85 8.59
C VAL A 107 10.05 18.63 9.51
N PRO A 108 11.02 17.72 9.27
CA PRO A 108 11.29 16.61 10.18
C PRO A 108 11.76 17.11 11.54
N GLN A 109 11.16 16.56 12.60
CA GLN A 109 11.47 16.99 13.96
C GLN A 109 12.84 16.50 14.39
N ARG A 110 13.71 17.41 14.87
CA ARG A 110 15.06 17.07 15.33
C ARG A 110 15.04 16.26 16.63
N THR A 111 14.14 16.60 17.53
CA THR A 111 13.92 15.89 18.80
C THR A 111 12.55 15.22 18.74
N LEU A 112 12.53 13.92 18.97
CA LEU A 112 11.30 13.13 19.05
C LEU A 112 10.98 12.90 20.54
N TYR A 113 9.74 13.18 20.91
CA TYR A 113 9.28 13.04 22.30
C TYR A 113 8.51 11.73 22.44
N TYR A 114 9.15 10.74 23.08
CA TYR A 114 8.58 9.43 23.41
C TYR A 114 9.25 8.91 24.70
N GLY A 115 8.64 7.91 25.37
CA GLY A 115 9.22 7.30 26.56
C GLY A 115 10.50 6.51 26.26
N ASP A 116 11.39 6.41 27.22
CA ASP A 116 12.70 5.73 27.08
C ASP A 116 12.55 4.26 26.63
N ASP A 117 11.43 3.62 26.97
CA ASP A 117 11.08 2.26 26.61
C ASP A 117 10.56 2.11 25.16
N VAL A 118 10.27 3.23 24.48
CA VAL A 118 9.72 3.24 23.10
C VAL A 118 10.81 3.28 22.04
N GLY A 119 12.02 3.67 22.36
CA GLY A 119 13.15 3.82 21.43
C GLY A 119 13.63 2.51 20.81
N GLY A 120 14.69 2.60 19.98
CA GLY A 120 15.35 1.46 19.35
C GLY A 120 14.61 0.89 18.14
N ARG A 121 15.17 -0.19 17.56
CA ARG A 121 14.61 -0.90 16.42
C ARG A 121 13.51 -1.87 16.85
N ARG A 122 12.29 -1.65 16.41
CA ARG A 122 11.12 -2.51 16.67
C ARG A 122 10.02 -2.25 15.65
N GLY A 123 8.94 -3.00 15.69
CA GLY A 123 7.76 -2.73 14.87
C GLY A 123 7.26 -1.30 15.09
N ARG A 124 6.83 -0.64 14.01
CA ARG A 124 6.37 0.76 14.03
C ARG A 124 5.11 0.93 13.22
N VAL A 125 4.27 1.85 13.67
CA VAL A 125 3.13 2.36 12.91
C VAL A 125 3.16 3.88 12.95
N GLY A 126 2.86 4.51 11.82
CA GLY A 126 2.75 5.95 11.71
C GLY A 126 1.68 6.36 10.72
N ILE A 127 1.19 7.57 10.89
CA ILE A 127 0.19 8.17 10.00
C ILE A 127 0.52 9.65 9.80
N GLY A 128 0.32 10.15 8.57
CA GLY A 128 0.60 11.54 8.24
C GLY A 128 -0.25 12.05 7.09
N LEU A 129 -0.17 13.36 6.87
CA LEU A 129 -0.75 14.08 5.73
C LEU A 129 0.32 14.30 4.67
N SER A 130 -0.02 14.10 3.40
CA SER A 130 0.84 14.46 2.25
C SER A 130 1.14 15.97 2.19
N ALA A 131 2.10 16.38 1.35
CA ALA A 131 2.51 17.77 1.19
C ALA A 131 1.36 18.71 0.80
N ASP A 132 0.46 18.24 -0.06
CA ASP A 132 -0.75 18.95 -0.48
C ASP A 132 -1.92 18.81 0.53
N ARG A 133 -1.74 18.00 1.55
CA ARG A 133 -2.75 17.63 2.57
C ARG A 133 -4.00 16.93 2.02
N GLU A 134 -3.95 16.45 0.78
CA GLU A 134 -5.08 15.78 0.13
C GLU A 134 -5.10 14.26 0.37
N SER A 135 -4.02 13.69 0.94
CA SER A 135 -3.91 12.27 1.22
C SER A 135 -3.39 11.97 2.63
N LEU A 136 -3.81 10.83 3.17
CA LEU A 136 -3.19 10.20 4.33
C LEU A 136 -2.13 9.20 3.87
N ILE A 137 -0.98 9.22 4.51
CA ILE A 137 0.10 8.24 4.35
C ILE A 137 0.13 7.41 5.63
N ILE A 138 0.00 6.09 5.50
CA ILE A 138 0.06 5.13 6.60
C ILE A 138 1.26 4.22 6.38
N VAL A 139 2.06 4.03 7.40
CA VAL A 139 3.26 3.19 7.38
C VAL A 139 3.20 2.19 8.52
N GLY A 140 3.52 0.92 8.25
CA GLY A 140 3.62 -0.10 9.28
C GLY A 140 4.73 -1.11 9.03
N THR A 141 5.44 -1.49 10.08
CA THR A 141 6.41 -2.60 10.08
C THR A 141 6.09 -3.55 11.21
N PRO A 142 6.04 -4.88 10.96
CA PRO A 142 5.77 -5.85 12.02
C PRO A 142 6.93 -5.90 13.02
N ASP A 143 6.62 -6.19 14.29
CA ASP A 143 7.66 -6.41 15.30
C ASP A 143 8.42 -7.72 15.04
N GLY A 144 9.73 -7.70 15.25
CA GLY A 144 10.59 -8.88 15.03
C GLY A 144 10.98 -9.14 13.57
N ALA A 145 10.56 -8.30 12.62
CA ALA A 145 11.01 -8.38 11.23
C ALA A 145 12.43 -7.81 11.05
N SER A 146 13.07 -8.13 9.93
CA SER A 146 14.41 -7.59 9.60
C SER A 146 14.40 -6.09 9.27
N ASP A 147 13.26 -5.59 8.80
CA ASP A 147 13.05 -4.20 8.36
C ASP A 147 12.41 -3.30 9.43
N VAL A 148 12.55 -3.66 10.72
CA VAL A 148 12.08 -2.84 11.84
C VAL A 148 12.78 -1.48 11.89
N LEU A 149 12.02 -0.45 12.29
CA LEU A 149 12.46 0.94 12.26
C LEU A 149 12.75 1.49 13.66
N THR A 150 13.66 2.47 13.73
CA THR A 150 13.70 3.39 14.89
C THR A 150 12.68 4.51 14.68
N PRO A 151 12.31 5.29 15.70
CA PRO A 151 11.46 6.47 15.52
C PRO A 151 12.03 7.47 14.50
N GLU A 152 13.36 7.65 14.49
CA GLU A 152 14.04 8.55 13.54
C GLU A 152 13.96 8.03 12.11
N MET A 153 14.12 6.73 11.89
CA MET A 153 13.95 6.12 10.55
C MET A 153 12.51 6.28 10.04
N LEU A 154 11.51 6.12 10.92
CA LEU A 154 10.12 6.36 10.56
C LEU A 154 9.88 7.85 10.21
N ARG A 155 10.46 8.78 10.99
CA ARG A 155 10.46 10.23 10.68
C ARG A 155 11.05 10.51 9.30
N ASP A 156 12.23 9.94 9.04
CA ASP A 156 12.97 10.18 7.79
C ASP A 156 12.20 9.60 6.60
N TYR A 157 11.50 8.47 6.79
CA TYR A 157 10.59 7.95 5.79
C TYR A 157 9.46 8.95 5.45
N PHE A 158 8.73 9.44 6.45
CA PHE A 158 7.65 10.41 6.23
C PHE A 158 8.16 11.71 5.59
N SER A 159 9.32 12.19 6.01
CA SER A 159 9.97 13.36 5.41
C SER A 159 10.35 13.09 3.94
N GLY A 160 10.93 11.93 3.64
CA GLY A 160 11.27 11.52 2.27
C GLY A 160 10.04 11.32 1.37
N ALA A 161 8.92 10.86 1.95
CA ALA A 161 7.63 10.76 1.27
C ALA A 161 6.92 12.13 1.11
N GLY A 162 7.53 13.23 1.55
CA GLY A 162 6.99 14.58 1.42
C GLY A 162 5.80 14.84 2.34
N ALA A 163 5.72 14.20 3.49
CA ALA A 163 4.63 14.48 4.44
C ALA A 163 4.71 15.91 4.98
N ASP A 164 3.58 16.61 5.04
CA ASP A 164 3.46 17.89 5.70
C ASP A 164 3.34 17.76 7.23
N PHE A 165 2.58 16.77 7.68
CA PHE A 165 2.43 16.43 9.08
C PHE A 165 2.45 14.91 9.26
N ALA A 166 3.17 14.40 10.27
CA ALA A 166 3.17 12.97 10.58
C ALA A 166 3.39 12.71 12.06
N ILE A 167 2.74 11.68 12.57
CA ILE A 167 2.86 11.19 13.95
C ILE A 167 3.18 9.69 13.97
N MET A 168 4.02 9.29 14.94
CA MET A 168 4.24 7.88 15.26
C MET A 168 3.18 7.43 16.25
N MET A 169 2.58 6.28 15.99
CA MET A 169 1.63 5.62 16.88
C MET A 169 2.33 4.62 17.81
N ASP A 170 1.60 3.89 18.64
CA ASP A 170 2.18 2.85 19.48
C ASP A 170 2.81 1.74 18.64
N GLY A 171 3.81 1.05 19.16
CA GLY A 171 4.64 0.14 18.40
C GLY A 171 5.12 -1.08 19.20
N GLY A 172 6.18 -1.73 18.70
CA GLY A 172 6.69 -2.97 19.28
C GLY A 172 5.66 -4.10 19.18
N GLY A 173 5.49 -4.87 20.23
CA GLY A 173 4.52 -5.98 20.30
C GLY A 173 3.05 -5.58 20.10
N LYS A 174 2.75 -4.30 20.03
CA LYS A 174 1.41 -3.72 19.87
C LYS A 174 1.13 -3.23 18.45
N VAL A 175 2.03 -3.49 17.50
CA VAL A 175 1.81 -3.13 16.09
C VAL A 175 0.65 -3.92 15.52
N ASN A 176 -0.44 -3.23 15.27
CA ASN A 176 -1.62 -3.74 14.58
C ASN A 176 -1.81 -2.93 13.30
N LEU A 177 -1.89 -3.59 12.16
CA LEU A 177 -2.18 -2.94 10.87
C LEU A 177 -2.97 -3.91 9.98
N TYR A 178 -4.13 -3.48 9.56
CA TYR A 178 -4.95 -4.14 8.57
C TYR A 178 -5.18 -3.20 7.39
N ILE A 179 -4.96 -3.68 6.18
CA ILE A 179 -5.23 -2.96 4.93
C ILE A 179 -5.93 -3.94 4.00
N ARG A 180 -7.26 -3.79 3.86
CA ARG A 180 -8.11 -4.72 3.09
C ARG A 180 -7.63 -4.88 1.66
N GLN A 181 -7.36 -3.78 0.96
CA GLN A 181 -6.98 -3.80 -0.46
C GLN A 181 -5.64 -4.47 -0.72
N GLN A 182 -4.74 -4.46 0.26
CA GLN A 182 -3.43 -5.11 0.14
C GLN A 182 -3.41 -6.53 0.72
N GLY A 183 -4.50 -6.98 1.36
CA GLY A 183 -4.54 -8.25 2.08
C GLY A 183 -3.60 -8.29 3.31
N VAL A 184 -3.20 -7.12 3.82
CA VAL A 184 -2.30 -7.02 4.96
C VAL A 184 -3.06 -7.22 6.25
N LEU A 185 -2.58 -8.12 7.08
CA LEU A 185 -3.02 -8.30 8.47
C LEU A 185 -1.79 -8.51 9.34
N LEU A 186 -1.32 -7.44 9.96
CA LEU A 186 -0.29 -7.48 11.00
C LEU A 186 -0.98 -7.45 12.35
N GLU A 187 -0.96 -8.54 13.08
CA GLU A 187 -1.52 -8.64 14.41
C GLU A 187 -0.41 -8.65 15.45
N GLY A 188 -0.43 -7.67 16.35
CA GLY A 188 0.51 -7.55 17.44
C GLY A 188 0.36 -8.69 18.46
N ARG A 189 1.43 -8.98 19.20
CA ARG A 189 1.39 -9.94 20.32
C ARG A 189 0.45 -9.48 21.45
N ASP A 190 0.38 -8.16 21.61
CA ASP A 190 -0.40 -7.51 22.65
C ASP A 190 -1.52 -6.68 22.01
N PRO A 191 -2.74 -6.70 22.54
CA PRO A 191 -3.82 -5.87 22.04
C PRO A 191 -3.50 -4.38 22.24
N SER A 192 -3.96 -3.54 21.31
CA SER A 192 -3.87 -2.08 21.43
C SER A 192 -5.08 -1.53 22.17
N GLN A 193 -4.87 -0.57 23.06
CA GLN A 193 -5.93 0.06 23.84
C GLN A 193 -6.84 0.95 22.97
N THR A 194 -6.26 1.62 21.98
CA THR A 194 -7.00 2.33 20.93
C THR A 194 -6.52 1.88 19.56
N LEU A 195 -7.43 1.91 18.58
CA LEU A 195 -7.10 1.76 17.16
C LEU A 195 -7.71 2.93 16.39
N ILE A 196 -7.13 3.24 15.26
CA ILE A 196 -7.76 4.10 14.25
C ILE A 196 -8.36 3.17 13.20
N LEU A 197 -9.67 3.24 13.03
CA LEU A 197 -10.41 2.52 12.01
C LEU A 197 -10.84 3.49 10.91
N ILE A 198 -10.64 3.11 9.66
CA ILE A 198 -10.97 3.91 8.49
C ILE A 198 -11.85 3.08 7.56
N TRP A 199 -12.99 3.65 7.19
CA TRP A 199 -13.86 3.13 6.14
C TRP A 199 -13.77 4.08 4.96
N LEU A 200 -13.47 3.53 3.82
CA LEU A 200 -13.45 4.29 2.58
C LEU A 200 -14.89 4.47 2.06
N ASN A 201 -15.10 5.48 1.26
CA ASN A 201 -16.33 5.54 0.50
C ASN A 201 -16.48 4.22 -0.22
N ASP A 202 -17.59 3.53 0.01
CA ASP A 202 -17.93 2.43 -0.85
C ASP A 202 -17.87 3.01 -2.27
N GLU A 203 -16.89 2.64 -3.03
CA GLU A 203 -17.15 2.47 -4.43
C GLU A 203 -18.30 1.46 -4.39
N LYS A 204 -19.51 1.93 -4.57
CA LYS A 204 -20.83 1.32 -4.27
C LYS A 204 -20.74 -0.20 -4.26
N GLY A 205 -21.15 -0.83 -3.17
CA GLY A 205 -21.13 -2.27 -2.97
C GLY A 205 -21.57 -3.02 -4.23
N ASP A 206 -20.87 -4.10 -4.55
CA ASP A 206 -21.01 -4.98 -5.72
C ASP A 206 -20.71 -4.39 -7.10
N ASP A 207 -20.39 -3.12 -7.21
CA ASP A 207 -19.84 -2.57 -8.44
C ASP A 207 -18.31 -2.47 -8.26
N MET A 208 -17.53 -3.38 -8.84
CA MET A 208 -16.06 -3.35 -8.89
C MET A 208 -15.54 -2.08 -9.60
N GLY A 209 -16.06 -0.90 -9.20
CA GLY A 209 -15.81 0.39 -9.83
C GLY A 209 -16.13 0.40 -11.33
N VAL A 210 -17.04 -0.47 -11.77
CA VAL A 210 -17.41 -0.60 -13.19
C VAL A 210 -18.27 0.57 -13.61
N LYS A 211 -17.74 1.38 -14.53
CA LYS A 211 -18.46 2.50 -15.14
C LYS A 211 -18.79 2.17 -16.58
N THR A 212 -19.95 2.65 -17.01
CA THR A 212 -20.40 2.55 -18.41
C THR A 212 -19.96 3.80 -19.16
N TYR A 213 -19.30 3.59 -20.29
CA TYR A 213 -18.86 4.65 -21.20
C TYR A 213 -19.42 4.44 -22.60
N SER A 214 -19.44 5.51 -23.40
CA SER A 214 -19.67 5.47 -24.84
C SER A 214 -18.34 5.63 -25.57
N VAL A 215 -17.97 4.67 -26.41
CA VAL A 215 -16.73 4.75 -27.19
C VAL A 215 -16.72 5.98 -28.11
N ALA A 216 -17.87 6.31 -28.69
CA ALA A 216 -18.00 7.48 -29.54
C ALA A 216 -17.84 8.81 -28.81
N LYS A 217 -18.36 8.92 -27.59
CA LYS A 217 -18.31 10.16 -26.79
C LYS A 217 -17.07 10.24 -25.95
N ASP A 218 -16.74 9.14 -25.27
CA ASP A 218 -15.75 9.09 -24.18
C ASP A 218 -14.44 8.43 -24.61
N GLY A 219 -14.36 7.86 -25.83
CA GLY A 219 -13.24 7.03 -26.27
C GLY A 219 -11.85 7.69 -26.16
N GLY A 220 -11.81 9.02 -26.18
CA GLY A 220 -10.58 9.80 -25.99
C GLY A 220 -10.19 10.03 -24.53
N THR A 221 -11.11 9.80 -23.59
CA THR A 221 -10.93 10.07 -22.17
C THR A 221 -9.87 9.15 -21.57
N TYR A 222 -8.92 9.73 -20.86
CA TYR A 222 -7.93 9.00 -20.09
C TYR A 222 -8.56 8.50 -18.79
N LEU A 223 -8.38 7.22 -18.52
CA LEU A 223 -8.77 6.55 -17.27
C LEU A 223 -7.62 6.50 -16.29
N SER A 224 -6.40 6.53 -16.80
CA SER A 224 -5.13 6.64 -16.05
C SER A 224 -4.09 7.34 -16.92
N ALA A 225 -2.85 7.45 -16.47
CA ALA A 225 -1.78 8.11 -17.23
C ALA A 225 -1.59 7.55 -18.65
N ASN A 226 -1.88 6.26 -18.86
CA ASN A 226 -1.57 5.58 -20.12
C ASN A 226 -2.75 4.86 -20.78
N PHE A 227 -3.91 4.75 -20.15
CA PHE A 227 -5.04 4.00 -20.67
C PHE A 227 -6.26 4.88 -20.94
N ARG A 228 -6.88 4.70 -22.10
CA ARG A 228 -8.08 5.43 -22.53
C ARG A 228 -9.28 4.47 -22.68
N VAL A 229 -10.48 5.03 -22.57
CA VAL A 229 -11.74 4.29 -22.73
C VAL A 229 -11.77 3.40 -23.97
N ARG A 230 -11.35 3.93 -25.14
CA ARG A 230 -11.39 3.18 -26.43
C ARG A 230 -10.58 1.89 -26.44
N GLU A 231 -9.55 1.78 -25.58
CA GLU A 231 -8.68 0.60 -25.53
C GLU A 231 -9.38 -0.62 -24.92
N PHE A 232 -10.44 -0.38 -24.15
CA PHE A 232 -11.26 -1.43 -23.55
C PHE A 232 -12.47 -1.83 -24.40
N ALA A 233 -12.70 -1.17 -25.53
CA ALA A 233 -13.87 -1.38 -26.36
C ALA A 233 -13.98 -2.82 -26.86
N CYS A 234 -15.22 -3.31 -26.97
CA CYS A 234 -15.49 -4.62 -27.58
C CYS A 234 -15.16 -4.63 -29.08
N ASN A 235 -14.52 -5.70 -29.54
CA ASN A 235 -14.16 -5.87 -30.95
C ASN A 235 -15.36 -6.10 -31.88
N ASP A 236 -16.61 -6.10 -31.38
CA ASP A 236 -17.81 -6.18 -32.19
C ASP A 236 -18.31 -4.81 -32.68
N GLY A 237 -17.63 -3.72 -32.32
CA GLY A 237 -17.99 -2.36 -32.71
C GLY A 237 -19.08 -1.73 -31.83
N SER A 238 -19.46 -2.35 -30.74
CA SER A 238 -20.42 -1.80 -29.77
C SER A 238 -19.92 -0.48 -29.20
N ASP A 239 -20.81 0.53 -29.13
CA ASP A 239 -20.49 1.83 -28.52
C ASP A 239 -20.41 1.78 -27.00
N THR A 240 -21.15 0.89 -26.35
CA THR A 240 -21.15 0.72 -24.92
C THR A 240 -19.95 -0.09 -24.47
N VAL A 241 -19.20 0.41 -23.50
CA VAL A 241 -18.09 -0.29 -22.85
C VAL A 241 -18.18 -0.15 -21.33
N LEU A 242 -18.05 -1.27 -20.63
CA LEU A 242 -17.96 -1.33 -19.17
C LEU A 242 -16.50 -1.45 -18.78
N ILE A 243 -16.04 -0.64 -17.82
CA ILE A 243 -14.63 -0.61 -17.40
C ILE A 243 -14.56 -0.46 -15.88
N SER A 244 -13.89 -1.41 -15.24
CA SER A 244 -13.56 -1.35 -13.80
C SER A 244 -12.40 -0.40 -13.55
N SER A 245 -12.54 0.49 -12.57
CA SER A 245 -11.46 1.37 -12.11
C SER A 245 -10.31 0.58 -11.46
N GLU A 246 -10.62 -0.52 -10.77
CA GLU A 246 -9.63 -1.42 -10.20
C GLU A 246 -8.79 -2.10 -11.29
N LEU A 247 -9.44 -2.55 -12.36
CA LEU A 247 -8.74 -3.11 -13.53
C LEU A 247 -7.77 -2.07 -14.12
N VAL A 248 -8.23 -0.83 -14.32
CA VAL A 248 -7.38 0.25 -14.84
C VAL A 248 -6.16 0.50 -13.95
N THR A 249 -6.37 0.52 -12.64
CA THR A 249 -5.30 0.67 -11.65
C THR A 249 -4.29 -0.47 -11.72
N LEU A 250 -4.76 -1.71 -11.82
CA LEU A 250 -3.91 -2.90 -11.99
C LEU A 250 -3.06 -2.80 -13.26
N LEU A 251 -3.69 -2.46 -14.38
CA LEU A 251 -3.00 -2.33 -15.67
C LEU A 251 -1.96 -1.21 -15.65
N GLN A 252 -2.25 -0.09 -14.99
CA GLN A 252 -1.29 1.01 -14.84
C GLN A 252 -0.08 0.56 -14.01
N LYS A 253 -0.28 -0.12 -12.88
CA LYS A 253 0.82 -0.68 -12.08
C LYS A 253 1.70 -1.64 -12.89
N ILE A 254 1.10 -2.54 -13.68
CA ILE A 254 1.85 -3.46 -14.55
C ILE A 254 2.67 -2.69 -15.58
N ARG A 255 2.08 -1.69 -16.23
CA ARG A 255 2.77 -0.86 -17.21
C ARG A 255 3.93 -0.07 -16.60
N ASP A 256 3.73 0.53 -15.45
CA ASP A 256 4.73 1.35 -14.74
C ASP A 256 5.92 0.49 -14.30
N HIS A 257 5.65 -0.70 -13.77
CA HIS A 257 6.68 -1.65 -13.35
C HIS A 257 7.61 -2.04 -14.50
N PHE A 258 7.05 -2.45 -15.64
CA PHE A 258 7.88 -2.87 -16.77
C PHE A 258 8.44 -1.70 -17.59
N GLY A 259 7.93 -0.47 -17.41
CA GLY A 259 8.33 0.70 -18.19
C GLY A 259 8.11 0.52 -19.70
N ARG A 260 7.16 -0.34 -20.10
CA ARG A 260 6.93 -0.75 -21.49
C ARG A 260 5.49 -0.49 -21.91
N ALA A 261 5.29 -0.30 -23.23
CA ALA A 261 3.95 -0.20 -23.78
C ALA A 261 3.14 -1.46 -23.46
N THR A 262 1.96 -1.26 -22.90
CA THR A 262 1.00 -2.33 -22.59
C THR A 262 -0.22 -2.16 -23.48
N VAL A 263 -0.50 -3.17 -24.27
CA VAL A 263 -1.62 -3.19 -25.23
C VAL A 263 -2.72 -4.09 -24.69
N ILE A 264 -3.95 -3.62 -24.71
CA ILE A 264 -5.14 -4.40 -24.37
C ILE A 264 -5.65 -5.07 -25.66
N ASN A 265 -5.41 -6.37 -25.81
CA ASN A 265 -5.90 -7.15 -26.95
C ASN A 265 -7.41 -7.40 -26.87
N SER A 266 -7.94 -7.52 -25.66
CA SER A 266 -9.36 -7.69 -25.38
C SER A 266 -9.67 -7.13 -23.99
N GLY A 267 -10.52 -6.10 -23.95
CA GLY A 267 -11.07 -5.55 -22.72
C GLY A 267 -12.50 -6.05 -22.49
N TYR A 268 -13.48 -5.14 -22.50
CA TYR A 268 -14.89 -5.48 -22.39
C TYR A 268 -15.37 -6.32 -23.57
N ARG A 269 -16.27 -7.25 -23.31
CA ARG A 269 -16.97 -8.04 -24.33
C ARG A 269 -18.48 -7.98 -24.12
N THR A 270 -19.24 -7.69 -25.15
CA THR A 270 -20.68 -7.90 -25.09
C THR A 270 -20.99 -9.39 -24.90
N ALA A 271 -22.12 -9.72 -24.30
CA ALA A 271 -22.50 -11.12 -24.07
C ALA A 271 -22.56 -11.92 -25.42
N SER A 272 -23.05 -11.30 -26.49
CA SER A 272 -23.11 -11.90 -27.83
C SER A 272 -21.71 -12.16 -28.42
N TYR A 273 -20.81 -11.18 -28.29
CA TYR A 273 -19.44 -11.36 -28.76
C TYR A 273 -18.67 -12.41 -27.93
N ASN A 274 -18.86 -12.40 -26.63
CA ASN A 274 -18.25 -13.39 -25.72
C ASN A 274 -18.70 -14.83 -26.12
N GLN A 275 -19.99 -15.03 -26.40
CA GLN A 275 -20.48 -16.31 -26.88
C GLN A 275 -19.85 -16.70 -28.23
N LYS A 276 -19.75 -15.75 -29.17
CA LYS A 276 -19.15 -15.95 -30.49
C LYS A 276 -17.70 -16.40 -30.45
N VAL A 277 -16.94 -15.90 -29.49
CA VAL A 277 -15.51 -16.26 -29.30
C VAL A 277 -15.30 -17.43 -28.34
N GLY A 278 -16.36 -18.11 -27.90
CA GLY A 278 -16.29 -19.28 -27.02
C GLY A 278 -15.92 -18.96 -25.56
N GLY A 279 -16.16 -17.72 -25.12
CA GLY A 279 -15.90 -17.32 -23.76
C GLY A 279 -16.88 -17.93 -22.75
N ALA A 280 -16.45 -18.08 -21.50
CA ALA A 280 -17.25 -18.61 -20.39
C ALA A 280 -18.52 -17.75 -20.17
N SER A 281 -19.63 -18.37 -19.78
CA SER A 281 -20.92 -17.68 -19.56
C SER A 281 -20.87 -16.59 -18.48
N LYS A 282 -19.99 -16.75 -17.47
CA LYS A 282 -19.72 -15.79 -16.40
C LYS A 282 -18.36 -15.10 -16.59
N SER A 283 -18.02 -14.76 -17.84
CA SER A 283 -16.73 -14.14 -18.18
C SER A 283 -16.58 -12.77 -17.52
N GLN A 284 -15.42 -12.50 -16.92
CA GLN A 284 -15.07 -11.21 -16.35
C GLN A 284 -14.94 -10.11 -17.41
N HIS A 285 -14.68 -10.46 -18.68
CA HIS A 285 -14.73 -9.52 -19.79
C HIS A 285 -16.14 -8.95 -20.00
N VAL A 286 -17.20 -9.75 -19.82
CA VAL A 286 -18.60 -9.29 -19.93
C VAL A 286 -18.96 -8.35 -18.79
N GLN A 287 -18.29 -8.48 -17.66
CA GLN A 287 -18.49 -7.60 -16.51
C GLN A 287 -17.63 -6.32 -16.56
N GLY A 288 -16.73 -6.19 -17.53
CA GLY A 288 -15.80 -5.04 -17.64
C GLY A 288 -14.67 -5.07 -16.62
N THR A 289 -14.37 -6.22 -16.06
CA THR A 289 -13.41 -6.41 -14.97
C THR A 289 -12.17 -7.19 -15.38
N ALA A 290 -12.01 -7.50 -16.67
CA ALA A 290 -10.90 -8.27 -17.23
C ALA A 290 -10.25 -7.63 -18.44
N ALA A 291 -8.97 -7.92 -18.62
CA ALA A 291 -8.22 -7.60 -19.83
C ALA A 291 -7.24 -8.72 -20.20
N ASP A 292 -7.14 -8.98 -21.51
CA ASP A 292 -6.08 -9.77 -22.12
C ASP A 292 -5.01 -8.78 -22.60
N ILE A 293 -3.81 -8.81 -22.03
CA ILE A 293 -2.77 -7.78 -22.23
C ILE A 293 -1.47 -8.34 -22.79
N VAL A 294 -0.80 -7.52 -23.57
CA VAL A 294 0.57 -7.74 -24.04
C VAL A 294 1.45 -6.57 -23.59
N VAL A 295 2.48 -6.87 -22.82
CA VAL A 295 3.52 -5.90 -22.46
C VAL A 295 4.67 -6.05 -23.46
N SER A 296 5.01 -4.98 -24.16
CA SER A 296 5.96 -5.02 -25.29
C SER A 296 7.33 -5.54 -24.88
N GLY A 297 7.74 -6.66 -25.48
CA GLY A 297 9.05 -7.29 -25.22
C GLY A 297 9.17 -7.98 -23.86
N VAL A 298 8.07 -8.22 -23.15
CA VAL A 298 8.01 -8.95 -21.89
C VAL A 298 7.30 -10.28 -22.08
N ASP A 299 7.86 -11.34 -21.54
CA ASP A 299 7.23 -12.67 -21.55
C ASP A 299 5.89 -12.66 -20.76
N PRO A 300 4.80 -13.24 -21.28
CA PRO A 300 3.53 -13.33 -20.56
C PRO A 300 3.64 -13.95 -19.16
N LEU A 301 4.56 -14.88 -18.96
CA LEU A 301 4.81 -15.46 -17.64
C LEU A 301 5.37 -14.41 -16.66
N ALA A 302 6.30 -13.57 -17.09
CA ALA A 302 6.83 -12.50 -16.23
C ALA A 302 5.74 -11.49 -15.85
N VAL A 303 4.84 -11.16 -16.77
CA VAL A 303 3.66 -10.32 -16.49
C VAL A 303 2.76 -10.99 -15.45
N ALA A 304 2.51 -12.29 -15.58
CA ALA A 304 1.69 -13.06 -14.65
C ALA A 304 2.33 -13.14 -13.24
N GLN A 305 3.65 -13.30 -13.17
CA GLN A 305 4.39 -13.31 -11.89
C GLN A 305 4.28 -11.98 -11.16
N TYR A 306 4.39 -10.87 -11.87
CA TYR A 306 4.18 -9.55 -11.27
C TYR A 306 2.71 -9.32 -10.89
N ALA A 307 1.74 -9.75 -11.72
CA ALA A 307 0.32 -9.70 -11.37
C ALA A 307 -0.01 -10.55 -10.13
N GLU A 308 0.64 -11.71 -9.96
CA GLU A 308 0.53 -12.55 -8.76
C GLU A 308 1.02 -11.82 -7.51
N PHE A 309 2.14 -11.11 -7.61
CA PHE A 309 2.66 -10.27 -6.53
C PHE A 309 1.67 -9.16 -6.15
N LEU A 310 1.01 -8.52 -7.14
CA LEU A 310 0.01 -7.49 -6.89
C LEU A 310 -1.31 -8.03 -6.32
N MET A 311 -1.68 -9.27 -6.63
CA MET A 311 -2.96 -9.89 -6.27
C MET A 311 -2.79 -11.32 -5.73
N PRO A 312 -2.06 -11.54 -4.64
CA PRO A 312 -1.74 -12.90 -4.18
C PRO A 312 -2.97 -13.67 -3.69
N GLY A 313 -3.98 -12.98 -3.17
CA GLY A 313 -5.20 -13.57 -2.58
C GLY A 313 -6.47 -13.43 -3.41
N SER A 314 -6.45 -12.70 -4.52
CA SER A 314 -7.65 -12.38 -5.33
C SER A 314 -7.35 -12.40 -6.82
N GLY A 315 -8.31 -12.01 -7.63
CA GLY A 315 -8.17 -11.83 -9.06
C GLY A 315 -7.94 -13.11 -9.86
N GLY A 316 -8.16 -13.03 -11.15
CA GLY A 316 -7.84 -14.07 -12.13
C GLY A 316 -6.55 -13.75 -12.86
N ILE A 317 -5.64 -14.73 -12.99
CA ILE A 317 -4.43 -14.60 -13.79
C ILE A 317 -4.27 -15.86 -14.65
N GLY A 318 -4.26 -15.66 -15.97
CA GLY A 318 -4.07 -16.71 -16.95
C GLY A 318 -2.91 -16.42 -17.89
N VAL A 319 -2.03 -17.41 -18.11
CA VAL A 319 -0.90 -17.27 -19.04
C VAL A 319 -1.20 -17.99 -20.33
N TYR A 320 -1.08 -17.26 -21.44
CA TYR A 320 -1.22 -17.76 -22.80
C TYR A 320 0.12 -17.61 -23.54
N GLN A 321 0.24 -18.17 -24.74
CA GLN A 321 1.48 -18.09 -25.52
C GLN A 321 1.92 -16.67 -25.83
N THR A 322 0.98 -15.75 -26.05
CA THR A 322 1.26 -14.40 -26.56
C THR A 322 0.70 -13.28 -25.71
N PHE A 323 -0.05 -13.59 -24.64
CA PHE A 323 -0.66 -12.58 -23.78
C PHE A 323 -0.89 -13.13 -22.36
N THR A 324 -1.15 -12.25 -21.44
CA THR A 324 -1.57 -12.56 -20.08
C THR A 324 -2.98 -12.05 -19.87
N HIS A 325 -3.88 -12.92 -19.39
CA HIS A 325 -5.17 -12.51 -18.87
C HIS A 325 -5.02 -12.05 -17.43
N VAL A 326 -5.64 -10.90 -17.10
CA VAL A 326 -5.79 -10.42 -15.73
C VAL A 326 -7.23 -9.97 -15.50
N ASP A 327 -7.76 -10.25 -14.31
CA ASP A 327 -9.06 -9.73 -13.89
C ASP A 327 -9.08 -9.45 -12.39
N VAL A 328 -10.00 -8.58 -11.95
CA VAL A 328 -10.08 -8.10 -10.57
C VAL A 328 -11.22 -8.72 -9.76
N ARG A 329 -11.63 -9.96 -10.08
CA ARG A 329 -12.61 -10.70 -9.27
C ARG A 329 -12.15 -10.86 -7.82
N SER A 330 -13.08 -10.95 -6.88
CA SER A 330 -12.74 -11.13 -5.46
C SER A 330 -12.12 -12.48 -5.14
N SER A 331 -12.47 -13.54 -5.90
CA SER A 331 -11.92 -14.89 -5.71
C SER A 331 -10.65 -15.10 -6.52
N ARG A 332 -9.67 -15.76 -5.92
CA ARG A 332 -8.42 -16.10 -6.59
C ARG A 332 -8.61 -17.21 -7.64
N SER A 333 -8.09 -17.01 -8.86
CA SER A 333 -8.11 -18.00 -9.95
C SER A 333 -6.81 -17.94 -10.76
N ARG A 334 -6.15 -19.08 -11.00
CA ARG A 334 -4.87 -19.16 -11.73
C ARG A 334 -4.89 -20.31 -12.74
N TRP A 335 -4.49 -20.03 -13.98
CA TRP A 335 -4.45 -21.06 -15.02
C TRP A 335 -3.38 -20.82 -16.07
N ASP A 336 -2.88 -21.91 -16.63
CA ASP A 336 -1.93 -21.95 -17.74
C ASP A 336 -2.62 -22.47 -19.01
N ASN A 337 -2.60 -21.70 -20.08
CA ASN A 337 -3.12 -22.10 -21.39
C ASN A 337 -2.07 -21.99 -22.50
N ARG A 338 -0.80 -21.98 -22.17
CA ARG A 338 0.29 -21.90 -23.18
C ARG A 338 0.34 -23.11 -24.09
N SER A 339 -0.14 -24.27 -23.65
CA SER A 339 -0.23 -25.48 -24.47
C SER A 339 -1.48 -25.53 -25.36
N GLY A 340 -2.36 -24.54 -25.29
CA GLY A 340 -3.69 -24.56 -25.95
C GLY A 340 -4.75 -25.33 -25.16
N LYS A 341 -4.38 -25.92 -24.00
CA LYS A 341 -5.30 -26.59 -23.09
C LYS A 341 -5.16 -25.94 -21.71
N GLU A 342 -6.26 -25.42 -21.20
CA GLU A 342 -6.29 -24.77 -19.89
C GLU A 342 -6.02 -25.80 -18.77
N VAL A 343 -5.08 -25.44 -17.89
CA VAL A 343 -4.72 -26.20 -16.69
C VAL A 343 -4.74 -25.27 -15.50
N VAL A 344 -5.46 -25.59 -14.44
CA VAL A 344 -5.44 -24.87 -13.17
C VAL A 344 -4.09 -25.04 -12.51
N VAL A 345 -3.48 -23.94 -12.07
CA VAL A 345 -2.19 -23.92 -11.38
C VAL A 345 -2.34 -23.31 -9.97
N SER A 346 -1.38 -23.59 -9.09
CA SER A 346 -1.41 -23.05 -7.72
C SER A 346 -1.03 -21.57 -7.64
N GLY A 347 -0.33 -21.03 -8.65
CA GLY A 347 0.08 -19.63 -8.74
C GLY A 347 1.25 -19.43 -9.70
N TRP A 348 1.71 -18.20 -9.75
CA TRP A 348 2.81 -17.74 -10.61
C TRP A 348 3.96 -17.20 -9.75
N PRO A 349 4.70 -18.07 -8.99
CA PRO A 349 5.84 -17.64 -8.17
C PRO A 349 7.01 -17.20 -9.05
N GLY A 350 7.96 -16.49 -8.44
CA GLY A 350 9.22 -16.10 -9.10
C GLY A 350 9.42 -14.60 -9.30
N TYR A 351 8.46 -13.77 -8.88
CA TYR A 351 8.68 -12.34 -8.75
C TYR A 351 8.95 -12.00 -7.27
N SER A 352 9.99 -11.22 -7.04
CA SER A 352 10.25 -10.50 -5.80
C SER A 352 10.63 -9.07 -6.15
N GLU A 353 10.17 -8.09 -5.37
CA GLU A 353 10.71 -6.74 -5.53
C GLU A 353 12.22 -6.77 -5.27
N GLU A 354 12.97 -6.16 -6.18
CA GLU A 354 14.37 -5.87 -5.89
C GLU A 354 14.43 -4.93 -4.69
N THR A 355 15.06 -5.38 -3.62
CA THR A 355 15.32 -4.54 -2.46
C THR A 355 16.31 -3.43 -2.82
N GLU A 356 16.38 -2.38 -2.01
CA GLU A 356 17.45 -1.37 -2.16
C GLU A 356 18.83 -2.00 -2.03
N GLU A 357 18.95 -3.10 -1.28
CA GLU A 357 20.17 -3.90 -1.19
C GLU A 357 20.50 -4.60 -2.51
N ASP A 358 19.51 -5.26 -3.15
CA ASP A 358 19.71 -5.89 -4.47
C ASP A 358 20.14 -4.88 -5.51
N LYS A 359 19.51 -3.71 -5.54
CA LYS A 359 19.87 -2.59 -6.45
C LYS A 359 21.28 -2.07 -6.16
N ALA A 360 21.63 -1.91 -4.88
CA ALA A 360 22.94 -1.49 -4.47
C ALA A 360 24.01 -2.51 -4.87
N VAL A 361 23.75 -3.81 -4.63
CA VAL A 361 24.63 -4.91 -5.02
C VAL A 361 24.81 -4.94 -6.53
N ALA A 362 23.73 -4.87 -7.31
CA ALA A 362 23.78 -4.84 -8.76
C ALA A 362 24.58 -3.63 -9.28
N TRP A 363 24.39 -2.45 -8.65
CA TRP A 363 25.11 -1.23 -9.02
C TRP A 363 26.60 -1.31 -8.71
N ILE A 364 26.98 -1.75 -7.49
CA ILE A 364 28.42 -1.85 -7.11
C ILE A 364 29.16 -2.92 -7.91
N THR A 365 28.49 -4.03 -8.25
CA THR A 365 29.09 -5.09 -9.09
C THR A 365 29.15 -4.68 -10.55
N GLY A 366 28.08 -4.09 -11.09
CA GLY A 366 28.03 -3.63 -12.48
C GLY A 366 29.04 -2.53 -12.79
N ASN A 367 29.39 -1.69 -11.81
CA ASN A 367 30.45 -0.68 -11.91
C ASN A 367 31.85 -1.21 -11.53
N GLY A 368 31.98 -2.49 -11.19
CA GLY A 368 33.26 -3.07 -10.81
C GLY A 368 33.84 -2.56 -9.49
N ILE A 369 33.03 -1.97 -8.64
CA ILE A 369 33.43 -1.45 -7.32
C ILE A 369 33.73 -2.62 -6.39
N MET A 370 32.91 -3.66 -6.44
CA MET A 370 33.03 -4.91 -5.69
C MET A 370 33.03 -6.10 -6.65
N LEU A 371 34.00 -6.97 -6.56
CA LEU A 371 34.19 -8.07 -7.53
C LEU A 371 33.95 -9.45 -6.91
N GLY A 372 33.71 -9.52 -5.59
CA GLY A 372 33.63 -10.79 -4.88
C GLY A 372 34.99 -11.48 -4.66
N ASN A 373 34.91 -12.69 -4.13
CA ASN A 373 36.07 -13.58 -3.99
C ASN A 373 36.39 -14.29 -5.34
N GLU A 374 37.32 -15.23 -5.35
CA GLU A 374 37.72 -15.98 -6.54
C GLU A 374 36.59 -16.81 -7.20
N ASN A 375 35.50 -17.05 -6.47
CA ASN A 375 34.27 -17.69 -6.96
C ASN A 375 33.19 -16.69 -7.35
N GLY A 376 33.44 -15.37 -7.25
CA GLY A 376 32.47 -14.30 -7.52
C GLY A 376 31.48 -14.03 -6.39
N ASP A 377 31.65 -14.65 -5.22
CA ASP A 377 30.80 -14.44 -4.06
C ASP A 377 31.17 -13.12 -3.36
N LEU A 378 30.19 -12.22 -3.21
CA LEU A 378 30.38 -10.92 -2.58
C LEU A 378 30.51 -10.96 -1.08
N MET A 379 30.14 -12.08 -0.44
CA MET A 379 30.26 -12.30 1.01
C MET A 379 29.62 -11.17 1.82
N LEU A 380 28.41 -10.76 1.45
CA LEU A 380 27.72 -9.58 2.02
C LEU A 380 27.46 -9.69 3.53
N ASP A 381 27.34 -10.91 4.05
CA ASP A 381 27.13 -11.19 5.48
C ASP A 381 28.45 -11.16 6.29
N GLN A 382 29.59 -10.90 5.66
CA GLN A 382 30.88 -10.87 6.35
C GLN A 382 31.37 -9.43 6.54
N PRO A 383 32.01 -9.12 7.68
CA PRO A 383 32.64 -7.83 7.89
C PRO A 383 33.71 -7.55 6.82
N ILE A 384 33.68 -6.40 6.21
CA ILE A 384 34.72 -5.97 5.28
C ILE A 384 35.99 -5.59 6.04
N THR A 385 37.14 -5.97 5.47
CA THR A 385 38.43 -5.53 5.99
C THR A 385 38.72 -4.08 5.59
N ARG A 386 39.59 -3.39 6.33
CA ARG A 386 40.07 -2.04 5.97
C ARG A 386 40.62 -1.99 4.55
N ARG A 387 41.32 -3.06 4.12
CA ARG A 387 41.89 -3.16 2.76
C ARG A 387 40.78 -3.22 1.71
N GLN A 388 39.73 -4.02 1.93
CA GLN A 388 38.57 -4.11 1.02
C GLN A 388 37.87 -2.76 0.93
N TYR A 389 37.63 -2.10 2.06
CA TYR A 389 37.04 -0.77 2.09
C TYR A 389 37.87 0.25 1.29
N MET A 390 39.21 0.31 1.51
CA MET A 390 40.07 1.21 0.77
C MET A 390 40.08 0.93 -0.73
N LEU A 391 39.99 -0.33 -1.15
CA LEU A 391 39.89 -0.69 -2.57
C LEU A 391 38.57 -0.24 -3.19
N MET A 392 37.49 -0.34 -2.46
CA MET A 392 36.17 0.17 -2.89
C MET A 392 36.20 1.70 -3.05
N GLU A 393 36.72 2.42 -2.07
CA GLU A 393 36.91 3.89 -2.12
C GLU A 393 37.76 4.31 -3.32
N TYR A 394 38.88 3.62 -3.57
CA TYR A 394 39.78 3.90 -4.70
C TYR A 394 39.06 3.67 -6.03
N ARG A 395 38.30 2.60 -6.19
CA ARG A 395 37.52 2.32 -7.40
C ARG A 395 36.45 3.36 -7.65
N GLN A 396 35.73 3.79 -6.62
CA GLN A 396 34.75 4.89 -6.71
C GLN A 396 35.42 6.19 -7.20
N HIS A 397 36.63 6.50 -6.68
CA HIS A 397 37.39 7.67 -7.13
C HIS A 397 37.79 7.57 -8.62
N LEU A 398 38.26 6.39 -9.07
CA LEU A 398 38.60 6.16 -10.46
C LEU A 398 37.41 6.29 -11.42
N LEU A 399 36.19 5.99 -10.94
CA LEU A 399 34.96 6.11 -11.70
C LEU A 399 34.34 7.52 -11.65
N GLY A 400 35.00 8.46 -10.95
CA GLY A 400 34.50 9.84 -10.79
C GLY A 400 33.19 9.91 -9.97
N LEU A 401 32.91 8.94 -9.08
CA LEU A 401 31.73 8.84 -8.27
C LEU A 401 31.84 9.54 -6.88
N LYS A 402 33.04 10.13 -6.63
CA LYS A 402 33.34 10.97 -5.46
C LYS A 402 34.10 12.22 -5.87
#